data_5daf13f258c484b80ca6c7fe7651a1b7
#
_entry.id   5daf13f258c484b80ca6c7fe7651a1b7
#
_cell.length_a   1.000
_cell.length_b   1.000
_cell.length_c   1.000
_cell.angle_alpha   90.00
_cell.angle_beta   90.00
_cell.angle_gamma   90.00
#
_symmetry.space_group_name_H-M   'P 1'
#
loop_
_entity.id
_entity.type
_entity.pdbx_description
1 polymer ?
#
loop_
_entity_poly.entity_id
_entity_poly.type
_entity_poly.pdbx_seq_one_letter_code
_entity_poly.pdbx_strand_id
1 'polypeptide(L)'
;MFIILINYTKPIEEVNAVVADHRAYLDTLYAKEKLICSGRRSTLTGGVLLSHAQSRDEIDEIINNDPYKLKDVAEYEVIEFTPGKHHEKFKEFVE
;
A
#
# COMPACT_ATOMS: atom_id res chain seq x y z
N MET A 1 2.06 -12.09 -4.62
CA MET A 1 1.61 -11.15 -3.59
C MET A 1 2.65 -10.07 -3.40
N PHE A 2 2.22 -8.87 -3.06
CA PHE A 2 3.11 -7.72 -2.94
C PHE A 2 2.96 -7.04 -1.58
N ILE A 3 4.09 -6.71 -0.99
CA ILE A 3 4.15 -5.85 0.18
C ILE A 3 4.69 -4.51 -0.30
N ILE A 4 3.93 -3.44 -0.10
CA ILE A 4 4.37 -2.09 -0.45
C ILE A 4 4.70 -1.37 0.84
N LEU A 5 5.95 -0.99 1.00
CA LEU A 5 6.42 -0.20 2.13
C LEU A 5 6.39 1.27 1.74
N ILE A 6 5.68 2.08 2.53
CA ILE A 6 5.60 3.53 2.35
C ILE A 6 6.52 4.15 3.39
N ASN A 7 7.50 4.92 2.95
CA ASN A 7 8.45 5.60 3.83
C ASN A 7 8.28 7.11 3.68
N TYR A 8 7.91 7.80 4.76
CA TYR A 8 7.73 9.25 4.72
C TYR A 8 9.07 9.94 4.51
N THR A 9 9.08 10.94 3.62
CA THR A 9 10.27 11.72 3.28
C THR A 9 10.15 13.18 3.69
N LYS A 10 9.03 13.57 4.26
CA LYS A 10 8.73 14.94 4.70
C LYS A 10 8.28 14.93 6.16
N PRO A 11 8.30 16.09 6.84
CA PRO A 11 7.77 16.19 8.20
C PRO A 11 6.33 15.69 8.30
N ILE A 12 5.96 15.16 9.47
CA ILE A 12 4.64 14.55 9.67
C ILE A 12 3.49 15.54 9.37
N GLU A 13 3.70 16.81 9.58
CA GLU A 13 2.68 17.83 9.28
C GLU A 13 2.34 17.86 7.79
N GLU A 14 3.34 17.70 6.92
CA GLU A 14 3.13 17.66 5.48
C GLU A 14 2.45 16.38 5.05
N VAL A 15 2.78 15.26 5.68
CA VAL A 15 2.11 13.98 5.45
C VAL A 15 0.66 14.06 5.89
N ASN A 16 0.40 14.62 7.08
CA ASN A 16 -0.95 14.74 7.62
C ASN A 16 -1.84 15.62 6.75
N ALA A 17 -1.28 16.58 6.03
CA ALA A 17 -2.04 17.40 5.08
C ALA A 17 -2.58 16.60 3.89
N VAL A 18 -2.03 15.42 3.63
CA VAL A 18 -2.39 14.55 2.48
C VAL A 18 -3.14 13.30 2.91
N VAL A 19 -3.20 13.01 4.22
CA VAL A 19 -3.69 11.72 4.73
C VAL A 19 -5.14 11.42 4.33
N ALA A 20 -6.00 12.43 4.33
CA ALA A 20 -7.40 12.22 3.97
C ALA A 20 -7.54 11.77 2.51
N ASP A 21 -6.81 12.41 1.60
CA ASP A 21 -6.79 12.03 0.18
C ASP A 21 -6.20 10.66 -0.02
N HIS A 22 -5.12 10.34 0.71
CA HIS A 22 -4.50 9.02 0.67
C HIS A 22 -5.48 7.93 1.09
N ARG A 23 -6.21 8.13 2.20
CA ARG A 23 -7.20 7.16 2.69
C ARG A 23 -8.35 6.97 1.70
N ALA A 24 -8.83 8.05 1.12
CA ALA A 24 -9.88 7.98 0.10
C ALA A 24 -9.42 7.19 -1.12
N TYR A 25 -8.17 7.39 -1.52
CA TYR A 25 -7.57 6.61 -2.61
C TYR A 25 -7.51 5.12 -2.27
N LEU A 26 -7.04 4.77 -1.06
CA LEU A 26 -7.00 3.37 -0.62
C LEU A 26 -8.40 2.73 -0.66
N ASP A 27 -9.43 3.46 -0.26
CA ASP A 27 -10.80 2.96 -0.30
C ASP A 27 -11.21 2.55 -1.73
N THR A 28 -10.77 3.30 -2.75
CA THR A 28 -11.02 2.90 -4.14
C THR A 28 -10.31 1.62 -4.52
N LEU A 29 -9.12 1.40 -3.98
CA LEU A 29 -8.35 0.17 -4.22
C LEU A 29 -8.99 -1.04 -3.54
N TYR A 30 -9.53 -0.87 -2.35
CA TYR A 30 -10.29 -1.93 -1.68
C TYR A 30 -11.56 -2.28 -2.46
N ALA A 31 -12.28 -1.27 -2.96
CA ALA A 31 -13.48 -1.48 -3.77
C ALA A 31 -13.18 -2.26 -5.06
N LYS A 32 -11.98 -2.09 -5.61
CA LYS A 32 -11.51 -2.82 -6.79
C LYS A 32 -10.83 -4.14 -6.45
N GLU A 33 -10.83 -4.53 -5.18
CA GLU A 33 -10.18 -5.75 -4.68
C GLU A 33 -8.68 -5.81 -4.99
N LYS A 34 -8.02 -4.66 -4.97
CA LYS A 34 -6.57 -4.56 -5.21
C LYS A 34 -5.75 -4.67 -3.93
N LEU A 35 -6.32 -4.33 -2.78
CA LEU A 35 -5.64 -4.40 -1.48
C LEU A 35 -6.31 -5.40 -0.56
N ILE A 36 -5.49 -6.06 0.25
CA ILE A 36 -5.93 -6.99 1.29
C ILE A 36 -6.02 -6.28 2.64
N CYS A 37 -4.98 -5.55 3.00
CA CYS A 37 -4.96 -4.73 4.20
C CYS A 37 -3.92 -3.62 4.07
N SER A 38 -4.01 -2.65 4.95
CA SER A 38 -3.08 -1.54 5.03
C SER A 38 -2.98 -1.09 6.47
N GLY A 39 -1.89 -0.48 6.84
CA GLY A 39 -1.70 0.01 8.19
C GLY A 39 -0.51 0.92 8.32
N ARG A 40 -0.45 1.62 9.46
CA ARG A 40 0.65 2.49 9.82
C ARG A 40 1.73 1.67 10.51
N ARG A 41 3.00 1.96 10.19
CA ARG A 41 4.12 1.32 10.89
C ARG A 41 4.17 1.80 12.34
N SER A 42 4.55 0.89 13.26
CA SER A 42 4.66 1.22 14.68
C SER A 42 5.68 2.34 14.96
N THR A 43 6.66 2.50 14.07
CA THR A 43 7.66 3.58 14.15
C THR A 43 7.10 4.95 13.76
N LEU A 44 5.87 5.01 13.22
CA LEU A 44 5.21 6.23 12.75
C LEU A 44 5.96 6.90 11.60
N THR A 45 6.80 6.15 10.88
CA THR A 45 7.64 6.65 9.78
C THR A 45 7.10 6.29 8.41
N GLY A 46 5.96 5.65 8.34
CA GLY A 46 5.37 5.23 7.09
C GLY A 46 4.22 4.26 7.30
N GLY A 47 3.88 3.55 6.22
CA GLY A 47 2.82 2.57 6.21
C GLY A 47 3.19 1.31 5.45
N VAL A 48 2.28 0.35 5.46
CA VAL A 48 2.41 -0.91 4.74
C VAL A 48 1.10 -1.18 4.02
N LEU A 49 1.18 -1.56 2.76
CA LEU A 49 0.05 -2.07 1.99
C LEU A 49 0.33 -3.52 1.60
N LEU A 50 -0.66 -4.38 1.75
CA LEU A 50 -0.58 -5.76 1.30
C LEU A 50 -1.54 -5.91 0.11
N SER A 51 -1.02 -6.35 -1.04
CA SER A 51 -1.77 -6.44 -2.28
C SER A 51 -1.63 -7.82 -2.92
N HIS A 52 -2.72 -8.32 -3.48
CA HIS A 52 -2.71 -9.53 -4.31
C HIS A 52 -2.88 -9.19 -5.80
N ALA A 53 -2.44 -8.00 -6.21
CA ALA A 53 -2.45 -7.60 -7.62
C ALA A 53 -1.73 -8.64 -8.49
N GLN A 54 -2.09 -8.70 -9.77
CA GLN A 54 -1.62 -9.76 -10.66
C GLN A 54 -0.21 -9.50 -11.20
N SER A 55 0.26 -8.26 -11.18
CA SER A 55 1.54 -7.93 -11.80
C SER A 55 2.20 -6.73 -11.12
N ARG A 56 3.51 -6.60 -11.32
CA ARG A 56 4.26 -5.44 -10.89
C ARG A 56 3.75 -4.16 -11.54
N ASP A 57 3.27 -4.24 -12.78
CA ASP A 57 2.73 -3.07 -13.49
C ASP A 57 1.51 -2.51 -12.77
N GLU A 58 0.63 -3.37 -12.24
CA GLU A 58 -0.49 -2.91 -11.42
C GLU A 58 -0.03 -2.23 -10.13
N ILE A 59 1.03 -2.74 -9.51
CA ILE A 59 1.60 -2.15 -8.30
C ILE A 59 2.19 -0.77 -8.61
N ASP A 60 2.91 -0.63 -9.72
CA ASP A 60 3.46 0.66 -10.14
C ASP A 60 2.35 1.67 -10.39
N GLU A 61 1.25 1.26 -11.00
CA GLU A 61 0.07 2.11 -11.20
C GLU A 61 -0.54 2.54 -9.87
N ILE A 62 -0.68 1.62 -8.91
CA ILE A 62 -1.18 1.92 -7.56
C ILE A 62 -0.31 2.99 -6.91
N ILE A 63 1.00 2.83 -6.94
CA ILE A 63 1.95 3.76 -6.34
C ILE A 63 1.88 5.12 -7.02
N ASN A 64 1.91 5.14 -8.35
CA ASN A 64 1.99 6.39 -9.11
C ASN A 64 0.74 7.27 -8.97
N ASN A 65 -0.38 6.70 -8.57
CA ASN A 65 -1.63 7.44 -8.36
C ASN A 65 -1.92 7.72 -6.88
N ASP A 66 -1.06 7.27 -5.97
CA ASP A 66 -1.23 7.54 -4.54
C ASP A 66 -0.98 9.03 -4.27
N PRO A 67 -1.89 9.74 -3.58
CA PRO A 67 -1.67 11.13 -3.20
C PRO A 67 -0.35 11.38 -2.47
N TYR A 68 0.15 10.43 -1.66
CA TYR A 68 1.47 10.56 -1.04
C TYR A 68 2.59 10.64 -2.08
N LYS A 69 2.46 9.90 -3.18
CA LYS A 69 3.43 9.96 -4.28
C LYS A 69 3.28 11.26 -5.06
N LEU A 70 2.04 11.63 -5.37
CA LEU A 70 1.75 12.84 -6.17
C LEU A 70 2.19 14.12 -5.46
N LYS A 71 2.13 14.14 -4.13
CA LYS A 71 2.54 15.29 -3.30
C LYS A 71 4.00 15.18 -2.83
N ASP A 72 4.70 14.14 -3.24
CA ASP A 72 6.12 13.93 -2.93
C ASP A 72 6.41 13.93 -1.42
N VAL A 73 5.59 13.27 -0.63
CA VAL A 73 5.79 13.16 0.82
C VAL A 73 6.25 11.78 1.27
N ALA A 74 6.40 10.84 0.33
CA ALA A 74 6.82 9.47 0.64
C ALA A 74 7.57 8.83 -0.52
N GLU A 75 8.41 7.86 -0.17
CA GLU A 75 9.04 6.93 -1.09
C GLU A 75 8.49 5.54 -0.84
N TYR A 76 8.64 4.65 -1.83
CA TYR A 76 8.05 3.32 -1.79
C TYR A 76 9.09 2.25 -2.05
N GLU A 77 8.98 1.13 -1.31
CA GLU A 77 9.69 -0.10 -1.60
C GLU A 77 8.64 -1.18 -1.87
N VAL A 78 8.94 -2.09 -2.78
CA VAL A 78 8.03 -3.18 -3.13
C VAL A 78 8.75 -4.50 -2.94
N ILE A 79 8.10 -5.41 -2.22
CA ILE A 79 8.56 -6.79 -2.05
C ILE A 79 7.52 -7.67 -2.74
N GLU A 80 7.96 -8.44 -3.72
CA GLU A 80 7.14 -9.45 -4.37
C GLU A 80 7.49 -10.81 -3.81
N PHE A 81 6.47 -11.62 -3.48
CA PHE A 81 6.69 -13.00 -3.06
C PHE A 81 5.51 -13.87 -3.50
N THR A 82 5.80 -15.16 -3.65
CA THR A 82 4.77 -16.15 -3.94
C THR A 82 4.40 -16.86 -2.64
N PRO A 83 3.15 -16.73 -2.15
CA PRO A 83 2.72 -17.43 -0.94
C PRO A 83 2.85 -18.94 -1.12
N GLY A 84 3.73 -19.58 -0.34
CA GLY A 84 3.92 -21.03 -0.37
C GLY A 84 3.04 -21.75 0.65
N LYS A 85 2.83 -21.12 1.80
CA LYS A 85 1.94 -21.62 2.86
C LYS A 85 1.12 -20.47 3.39
N HIS A 86 -0.11 -20.77 3.80
CA HIS A 86 -0.99 -19.76 4.39
C HIS A 86 -1.97 -20.41 5.37
N HIS A 87 -2.48 -19.63 6.29
CA HIS A 87 -3.58 -20.06 7.13
C HIS A 87 -4.84 -20.20 6.28
N GLU A 88 -5.71 -21.15 6.60
CA GLU A 88 -6.93 -21.41 5.84
C GLU A 88 -7.80 -20.14 5.67
N LYS A 89 -7.86 -19.30 6.68
CA LYS A 89 -8.63 -18.04 6.59
C LYS A 89 -8.09 -17.06 5.55
N PHE A 90 -6.86 -17.25 5.10
CA PHE A 90 -6.22 -16.40 4.12
C PHE A 90 -6.38 -16.92 2.69
N LYS A 91 -7.06 -18.04 2.53
CA LYS A 91 -7.19 -18.76 1.28
C LYS A 91 -7.71 -17.91 0.11
N GLU A 92 -8.70 -17.07 0.37
CA GLU A 92 -9.33 -16.24 -0.66
C GLU A 92 -8.36 -15.26 -1.33
N PHE A 93 -7.26 -14.92 -0.66
CA PHE A 93 -6.29 -13.97 -1.17
C PHE A 93 -5.13 -14.62 -1.93
N VAL A 94 -4.98 -15.95 -1.86
CA VAL A 94 -3.85 -16.67 -2.45
C VAL A 94 -4.27 -17.73 -3.45
N GLU A 95 -5.54 -18.02 -3.55
CA GLU A 95 -6.15 -18.94 -4.53
C GLU A 95 -7.15 -18.15 -5.43
#